data_9efca81fe54a5303210b2535043db852
#
_entry.id   9efca81fe54a5303210b2535043db852
#
_cell.length_a   1.000
_cell.length_b   1.000
_cell.length_c   1.000
_cell.angle_alpha   90.00
_cell.angle_beta   90.00
_cell.angle_gamma   90.00
#
_symmetry.space_group_name_H-M   'P 1'
#
loop_
_entity.id
_entity.type
_entity.pdbx_description
1 polymer ?
#
loop_
_entity_poly.entity_id
_entity_poly.type
_entity_poly.pdbx_seq_one_letter_code
_entity_poly.pdbx_strand_id
1 'polypeptide(L)'
;MKIAILSDIHDQIPKLRSALALVRDRGAEVVICCGDLCSPFMAKELGQGFSGPIHVVFGNNDGDRARIVANAAKYPNLQFHGEYVELELAGRTFGVQHFDNVGQALARGQQFDVVCFGHNHRFEIAAVGRTLSINPGEVYGGLTGQSTFAVYDTRNGTAERVAVT
;
A
#
# COMPACT_ATOMS: atom_id res chain seq x y z
N MET A 1 -7.21 -12.87 -8.24
CA MET A 1 -6.00 -12.34 -7.59
C MET A 1 -6.40 -11.54 -6.37
N LYS A 2 -5.71 -11.74 -5.24
CA LYS A 2 -5.85 -10.87 -4.08
C LYS A 2 -4.65 -9.94 -3.97
N ILE A 3 -4.89 -8.69 -3.67
CA ILE A 3 -3.87 -7.63 -3.57
C ILE A 3 -3.96 -7.02 -2.17
N ALA A 4 -2.87 -7.05 -1.42
CA ALA A 4 -2.79 -6.36 -0.14
C ALA A 4 -2.37 -4.90 -0.36
N ILE A 5 -3.03 -3.97 0.29
CA ILE A 5 -2.77 -2.54 0.20
C ILE A 5 -2.39 -2.05 1.59
N LEU A 6 -1.16 -1.55 1.73
CA LEU A 6 -0.56 -1.05 2.96
C LEU A 6 -0.20 0.43 2.81
N SER A 7 -0.11 1.16 3.91
CA SER A 7 0.41 2.54 3.96
C SER A 7 0.89 2.89 5.36
N ASP A 8 1.63 3.98 5.47
CA ASP A 8 1.93 4.64 6.75
C ASP A 8 2.55 3.66 7.78
N ILE A 9 3.71 3.10 7.40
CA ILE A 9 4.41 2.08 8.21
C ILE A 9 5.27 2.72 9.29
N HIS A 10 5.86 3.91 9.02
CA HIS A 10 6.63 4.73 9.96
C HIS A 10 7.62 3.93 10.81
N ASP A 11 8.51 3.18 10.13
CA ASP A 11 9.58 2.39 10.75
C ASP A 11 9.13 1.33 11.78
N GLN A 12 7.83 1.00 11.81
CA GLN A 12 7.29 0.00 12.74
C GLN A 12 7.54 -1.44 12.25
N ILE A 13 8.79 -1.90 12.39
CA ILE A 13 9.21 -3.23 11.95
C ILE A 13 8.32 -4.35 12.55
N PRO A 14 8.02 -4.37 13.86
CA PRO A 14 7.18 -5.44 14.42
C PRO A 14 5.78 -5.47 13.79
N LYS A 15 5.15 -4.31 13.60
CA LYS A 15 3.82 -4.20 12.97
C LYS A 15 3.86 -4.57 11.50
N LEU A 16 4.89 -4.14 10.75
CA LEU A 16 5.07 -4.55 9.36
C LEU A 16 5.21 -6.07 9.23
N ARG A 17 6.02 -6.71 10.07
CA ARG A 17 6.19 -8.16 10.07
C ARG A 17 4.89 -8.90 10.36
N SER A 18 4.10 -8.43 11.35
CA SER A 18 2.76 -8.97 11.63
C SER A 18 1.83 -8.76 10.43
N ALA A 19 1.82 -7.57 9.83
CA ALA A 19 1.00 -7.29 8.64
C ALA A 19 1.37 -8.23 7.48
N LEU A 20 2.66 -8.39 7.16
CA LEU A 20 3.11 -9.26 6.09
C LEU A 20 2.81 -10.76 6.35
N ALA A 21 2.80 -11.20 7.60
CA ALA A 21 2.31 -12.54 7.95
C ALA A 21 0.83 -12.69 7.59
N LEU A 22 -0.01 -11.74 8.02
CA LEU A 22 -1.44 -11.74 7.68
C LEU A 22 -1.70 -11.59 6.18
N VAL A 23 -0.89 -10.83 5.45
CA VAL A 23 -0.94 -10.71 3.98
C VAL A 23 -0.80 -12.10 3.31
N ARG A 24 0.17 -12.90 3.78
CA ARG A 24 0.35 -14.27 3.29
C ARG A 24 -0.82 -15.18 3.69
N ASP A 25 -1.28 -15.09 4.94
CA ASP A 25 -2.41 -15.92 5.44
C ASP A 25 -3.71 -15.61 4.69
N ARG A 26 -3.90 -14.37 4.23
CA ARG A 26 -5.04 -13.97 3.37
C ARG A 26 -4.89 -14.41 1.92
N GLY A 27 -3.74 -14.97 1.55
CA GLY A 27 -3.44 -15.42 0.20
C GLY A 27 -3.30 -14.27 -0.80
N ALA A 28 -2.77 -13.13 -0.35
CA ALA A 28 -2.45 -12.04 -1.27
C ALA A 28 -1.25 -12.41 -2.14
N GLU A 29 -1.35 -12.10 -3.42
CA GLU A 29 -0.38 -12.42 -4.45
C GLU A 29 0.52 -11.23 -4.80
N VAL A 30 0.04 -10.01 -4.52
CA VAL A 30 0.73 -8.73 -4.75
C VAL A 30 0.54 -7.83 -3.53
N VAL A 31 1.54 -7.00 -3.25
CA VAL A 31 1.46 -5.91 -2.27
C VAL A 31 1.56 -4.57 -2.99
N ILE A 32 0.68 -3.63 -2.66
CA ILE A 32 0.80 -2.20 -2.98
C ILE A 32 1.06 -1.46 -1.67
N CYS A 33 2.12 -0.65 -1.60
CA CYS A 33 2.42 0.21 -0.46
C CYS A 33 2.31 1.68 -0.87
N CYS A 34 1.39 2.39 -0.23
CA CYS A 34 1.06 3.77 -0.57
C CYS A 34 1.97 4.81 0.12
N GLY A 35 3.19 4.43 0.52
CA GLY A 35 4.20 5.36 1.04
C GLY A 35 4.34 5.41 2.56
N ASP A 36 5.17 6.33 3.00
CA ASP A 36 5.55 6.55 4.40
C ASP A 36 6.13 5.30 5.08
N LEU A 37 7.18 4.73 4.45
CA LEU A 37 8.05 3.75 5.09
C LEU A 37 9.00 4.41 6.09
N CYS A 38 9.48 5.59 5.77
CA CYS A 38 10.44 6.49 6.40
C CYS A 38 11.91 6.13 6.15
N SER A 39 12.44 5.05 6.69
CA SER A 39 13.89 4.78 6.67
C SER A 39 14.33 3.76 5.61
N PRO A 40 15.58 3.90 5.09
CA PRO A 40 16.10 3.01 4.05
C PRO A 40 16.15 1.52 4.39
N PHE A 41 16.21 1.15 5.67
CA PHE A 41 16.22 -0.24 6.09
C PHE A 41 14.85 -0.93 5.91
N MET A 42 13.76 -0.16 5.79
CA MET A 42 12.41 -0.70 5.57
C MET A 42 12.27 -1.42 4.21
N ALA A 43 13.08 -1.04 3.21
CA ALA A 43 13.15 -1.76 1.95
C ALA A 43 13.56 -3.23 2.13
N LYS A 44 14.48 -3.51 3.08
CA LYS A 44 14.84 -4.89 3.44
C LYS A 44 13.67 -5.64 4.07
N GLU A 45 12.99 -5.02 5.01
CA GLU A 45 11.86 -5.64 5.72
C GLU A 45 10.72 -6.02 4.75
N LEU A 46 10.40 -5.13 3.81
CA LEU A 46 9.42 -5.41 2.75
C LEU A 46 9.92 -6.53 1.81
N GLY A 47 11.10 -6.36 1.21
CA GLY A 47 11.60 -7.28 0.19
C GLY A 47 11.83 -8.71 0.69
N GLN A 48 12.22 -8.88 1.97
CA GLN A 48 12.36 -10.19 2.60
C GLN A 48 11.06 -10.74 3.19
N GLY A 49 10.14 -9.86 3.59
CA GLY A 49 8.92 -10.24 4.30
C GLY A 49 7.81 -10.79 3.40
N PHE A 50 7.89 -10.54 2.09
CA PHE A 50 6.91 -11.04 1.13
C PHE A 50 7.61 -11.48 -0.16
N SER A 51 7.22 -12.61 -0.72
CA SER A 51 7.87 -13.21 -1.90
C SER A 51 7.27 -12.79 -3.25
N GLY A 52 6.03 -12.30 -3.26
CA GLY A 52 5.36 -11.79 -4.46
C GLY A 52 5.79 -10.36 -4.79
N PRO A 53 5.32 -9.81 -5.93
CA PRO A 53 5.60 -8.43 -6.32
C PRO A 53 5.12 -7.43 -5.27
N ILE A 54 5.95 -6.40 -5.02
CA ILE A 54 5.66 -5.28 -4.14
C ILE A 54 5.86 -3.99 -4.90
N HIS A 55 4.79 -3.22 -5.08
CA HIS A 55 4.81 -1.91 -5.72
C HIS A 55 4.70 -0.83 -4.64
N VAL A 56 5.64 0.12 -4.63
CA VAL A 56 5.73 1.17 -3.61
C VAL A 56 5.76 2.54 -4.28
N VAL A 57 4.96 3.48 -3.77
CA VAL A 57 5.12 4.90 -4.03
C VAL A 57 5.71 5.59 -2.79
N PHE A 58 6.35 6.75 -2.97
CA PHE A 58 6.85 7.53 -1.85
C PHE A 58 5.75 8.38 -1.21
N GLY A 59 5.80 8.48 0.12
CA GLY A 59 5.07 9.45 0.90
C GLY A 59 5.92 10.66 1.30
N ASN A 60 5.36 11.54 2.12
CA ASN A 60 6.05 12.76 2.56
C ASN A 60 7.10 12.52 3.66
N ASN A 61 6.98 11.43 4.41
CA ASN A 61 7.95 11.08 5.46
C ASN A 61 9.06 10.14 4.99
N ASP A 62 9.06 9.73 3.72
CA ASP A 62 10.14 8.93 3.16
C ASP A 62 11.39 9.78 3.01
N GLY A 63 12.41 9.47 3.85
CA GLY A 63 13.61 10.28 4.02
C GLY A 63 14.61 10.15 2.87
N ASP A 64 15.74 9.46 3.08
CA ASP A 64 16.78 9.26 2.05
C ASP A 64 16.26 8.34 0.92
N ARG A 65 15.47 8.90 0.01
CA ARG A 65 14.83 8.18 -1.11
C ARG A 65 15.85 7.51 -2.03
N ALA A 66 17.00 8.16 -2.25
CA ALA A 66 18.06 7.58 -3.06
C ALA A 66 18.60 6.28 -2.43
N ARG A 67 18.79 6.27 -1.13
CA ARG A 67 19.25 5.09 -0.38
C ARG A 67 18.15 4.03 -0.26
N ILE A 68 16.90 4.43 -0.11
CA ILE A 68 15.76 3.50 -0.15
C ILE A 68 15.77 2.72 -1.46
N VAL A 69 15.85 3.41 -2.62
CA VAL A 69 15.88 2.79 -3.96
C VAL A 69 17.11 1.89 -4.12
N ALA A 70 18.31 2.36 -3.70
CA ALA A 70 19.53 1.56 -3.76
C ALA A 70 19.44 0.28 -2.91
N ASN A 71 18.78 0.33 -1.76
CA ASN A 71 18.52 -0.86 -0.94
C ASN A 71 17.48 -1.77 -1.58
N ALA A 72 16.42 -1.21 -2.16
CA ALA A 72 15.36 -1.96 -2.83
C ALA A 72 15.88 -2.76 -4.02
N ALA A 73 16.88 -2.25 -4.75
CA ALA A 73 17.50 -2.93 -5.90
C ALA A 73 18.11 -4.31 -5.56
N LYS A 74 18.30 -4.62 -4.28
CA LYS A 74 18.75 -5.95 -3.81
C LYS A 74 17.62 -6.99 -3.77
N TYR A 75 16.38 -6.56 -3.94
CA TYR A 75 15.17 -7.38 -3.84
C TYR A 75 14.39 -7.28 -5.16
N PRO A 76 14.47 -8.29 -6.04
CA PRO A 76 13.86 -8.22 -7.38
C PRO A 76 12.34 -8.14 -7.35
N ASN A 77 11.72 -8.50 -6.24
CA ASN A 77 10.27 -8.41 -6.02
C ASN A 77 9.80 -7.02 -5.56
N LEU A 78 10.72 -6.10 -5.22
CA LEU A 78 10.40 -4.78 -4.66
C LEU A 78 10.67 -3.67 -5.67
N GLN A 79 9.64 -2.94 -6.06
CA GLN A 79 9.73 -1.87 -7.06
C GLN A 79 9.19 -0.54 -6.51
N PHE A 80 10.04 0.49 -6.54
CA PHE A 80 9.66 1.88 -6.25
C PHE A 80 9.35 2.64 -7.53
N HIS A 81 8.23 3.36 -7.55
CA HIS A 81 7.67 4.03 -8.73
C HIS A 81 7.72 5.57 -8.64
N GLY A 82 8.40 6.14 -7.66
CA GLY A 82 8.31 7.58 -7.40
C GLY A 82 7.09 7.91 -6.51
N GLU A 83 6.41 9.01 -6.78
CA GLU A 83 5.28 9.50 -5.96
C GLU A 83 3.90 9.06 -6.48
N TYR A 84 3.86 8.55 -7.71
CA TYR A 84 2.64 8.11 -8.39
C TYR A 84 2.94 6.96 -9.36
N VAL A 85 1.98 6.05 -9.49
CA VAL A 85 2.03 5.00 -10.50
C VAL A 85 0.63 4.57 -10.94
N GLU A 86 0.52 4.21 -12.20
CA GLU A 86 -0.61 3.48 -12.76
C GLU A 86 -0.19 2.01 -12.95
N LEU A 87 -0.99 1.10 -12.42
CA LEU A 87 -0.74 -0.34 -12.52
C LEU A 87 -1.93 -1.02 -13.21
N GLU A 88 -1.63 -2.06 -13.96
CA GLU A 88 -2.64 -3.00 -14.43
C GLU A 88 -2.36 -4.38 -13.82
N LEU A 89 -3.27 -4.85 -12.96
CA LEU A 89 -3.14 -6.10 -12.24
C LEU A 89 -4.42 -6.94 -12.41
N ALA A 90 -4.28 -8.11 -13.01
CA ALA A 90 -5.40 -9.03 -13.28
C ALA A 90 -6.59 -8.37 -14.00
N GLY A 91 -6.32 -7.52 -14.99
CA GLY A 91 -7.31 -6.82 -15.80
C GLY A 91 -8.03 -5.68 -15.06
N ARG A 92 -7.48 -5.21 -13.94
CA ARG A 92 -7.95 -4.02 -13.20
C ARG A 92 -6.90 -2.93 -13.23
N THR A 93 -7.35 -1.70 -13.39
CA THR A 93 -6.48 -0.51 -13.40
C THR A 93 -6.44 0.14 -12.03
N PHE A 94 -5.23 0.48 -11.57
CA PHE A 94 -5.00 1.11 -10.27
C PHE A 94 -4.27 2.43 -10.46
N GLY A 95 -4.78 3.50 -9.81
CA GLY A 95 -4.02 4.72 -9.55
C GLY A 95 -3.50 4.70 -8.11
N VAL A 96 -2.19 4.78 -7.92
CA VAL A 96 -1.56 4.69 -6.60
C VAL A 96 -0.74 5.93 -6.31
N GLN A 97 -0.97 6.54 -5.18
CA GLN A 97 -0.20 7.67 -4.68
C GLN A 97 -0.38 7.79 -3.15
N HIS A 98 0.31 8.71 -2.49
CA HIS A 98 0.29 8.77 -1.02
C HIS A 98 -0.78 9.70 -0.46
N PHE A 99 -0.89 10.94 -0.97
CA PHE A 99 -1.71 12.00 -0.37
C PHE A 99 -3.22 11.77 -0.55
N ASP A 100 -3.98 11.82 0.53
CA ASP A 100 -5.41 11.55 0.55
C ASP A 100 -6.24 12.51 -0.33
N ASN A 101 -5.91 13.80 -0.33
CA ASN A 101 -6.58 14.80 -1.17
C ASN A 101 -6.38 14.54 -2.67
N VAL A 102 -5.18 14.09 -3.07
CA VAL A 102 -4.87 13.74 -4.46
C VAL A 102 -5.55 12.42 -4.84
N GLY A 103 -5.50 11.42 -3.95
CA GLY A 103 -6.18 10.13 -4.15
C GLY A 103 -7.69 10.30 -4.33
N GLN A 104 -8.33 11.12 -3.51
CA GLN A 104 -9.73 11.45 -3.65
C GLN A 104 -10.04 12.19 -4.96
N ALA A 105 -9.14 13.06 -5.43
CA ALA A 105 -9.29 13.73 -6.73
C ALA A 105 -9.20 12.74 -7.90
N LEU A 106 -8.24 11.79 -7.86
CA LEU A 106 -8.11 10.71 -8.83
C LEU A 106 -9.37 9.81 -8.85
N ALA A 107 -9.89 9.45 -7.67
CA ALA A 107 -11.09 8.64 -7.57
C ALA A 107 -12.31 9.35 -8.19
N ARG A 108 -12.48 10.66 -7.95
CA ARG A 108 -13.53 11.47 -8.60
C ARG A 108 -13.38 11.54 -10.12
N GLY A 109 -12.14 11.44 -10.64
CA GLY A 109 -11.87 11.37 -12.07
C GLY A 109 -12.38 10.11 -12.76
N GLN A 110 -12.62 9.03 -12.01
CA GLN A 110 -13.21 7.76 -12.45
C GLN A 110 -12.48 7.13 -13.65
N GLN A 111 -11.16 7.32 -13.74
CA GLN A 111 -10.32 6.74 -14.80
C GLN A 111 -9.75 5.36 -14.45
N PHE A 112 -9.79 5.00 -13.16
CA PHE A 112 -9.28 3.74 -12.62
C PHE A 112 -10.41 2.88 -12.06
N ASP A 113 -10.21 1.56 -12.04
CA ASP A 113 -11.09 0.66 -11.29
C ASP A 113 -10.87 0.85 -9.77
N VAL A 114 -9.61 1.07 -9.36
CA VAL A 114 -9.22 1.25 -7.96
C VAL A 114 -8.25 2.42 -7.83
N VAL A 115 -8.42 3.24 -6.80
CA VAL A 115 -7.45 4.26 -6.38
C VAL A 115 -7.01 3.96 -4.95
N CYS A 116 -5.70 3.84 -4.75
CA CYS A 116 -5.08 3.56 -3.46
C CYS A 116 -4.26 4.77 -2.97
N PHE A 117 -4.43 5.13 -1.70
CA PHE A 117 -3.68 6.22 -1.05
C PHE A 117 -3.59 6.00 0.46
N GLY A 118 -2.86 6.86 1.19
CA GLY A 118 -2.69 6.81 2.64
C GLY A 118 -2.78 8.19 3.28
N HIS A 119 -1.72 8.62 3.98
CA HIS A 119 -1.41 9.93 4.51
C HIS A 119 -2.24 10.37 5.74
N ASN A 120 -3.58 10.31 5.69
CA ASN A 120 -4.42 10.72 6.81
C ASN A 120 -4.58 9.63 7.89
N HIS A 121 -3.95 8.44 7.69
CA HIS A 121 -3.94 7.29 8.59
C HIS A 121 -5.31 6.66 8.87
N ARG A 122 -6.37 7.10 8.20
CA ARG A 122 -7.75 6.63 8.45
C ARG A 122 -8.15 5.57 7.44
N PHE A 123 -8.54 4.42 7.95
CA PHE A 123 -9.06 3.37 7.09
C PHE A 123 -10.38 3.80 6.43
N GLU A 124 -10.42 3.71 5.10
CA GLU A 124 -11.61 4.02 4.31
C GLU A 124 -11.68 3.16 3.05
N ILE A 125 -12.84 2.60 2.76
CA ILE A 125 -13.19 2.00 1.47
C ILE A 125 -14.48 2.64 1.02
N ALA A 126 -14.47 3.32 -0.13
CA ALA A 126 -15.64 4.04 -0.65
C ALA A 126 -15.78 3.84 -2.16
N ALA A 127 -17.02 3.65 -2.62
CA ALA A 127 -17.33 3.70 -4.04
C ALA A 127 -17.50 5.15 -4.48
N VAL A 128 -16.74 5.58 -5.49
CA VAL A 128 -16.80 6.90 -6.11
C VAL A 128 -17.13 6.72 -7.58
N GLY A 129 -18.42 6.73 -7.90
CA GLY A 129 -18.89 6.32 -9.22
C GLY A 129 -18.47 4.88 -9.53
N ARG A 130 -17.71 4.67 -10.63
CA ARG A 130 -17.20 3.34 -11.00
C ARG A 130 -15.89 2.95 -10.31
N THR A 131 -15.23 3.87 -9.61
CA THR A 131 -13.93 3.68 -8.97
C THR A 131 -14.10 3.26 -7.51
N LEU A 132 -13.38 2.24 -7.07
CA LEU A 132 -13.23 1.93 -5.65
C LEU A 132 -12.04 2.71 -5.07
N SER A 133 -12.32 3.58 -4.12
CA SER A 133 -11.33 4.36 -3.38
C SER A 133 -10.93 3.61 -2.12
N ILE A 134 -9.62 3.38 -1.90
CA ILE A 134 -9.11 2.62 -0.76
C ILE A 134 -8.01 3.40 -0.06
N ASN A 135 -8.25 3.73 1.20
CA ASN A 135 -7.21 4.09 2.15
C ASN A 135 -7.08 2.92 3.16
N PRO A 136 -5.93 2.23 3.21
CA PRO A 136 -5.77 1.06 4.08
C PRO A 136 -5.62 1.42 5.56
N GLY A 137 -5.64 2.71 5.92
CA GLY A 137 -5.24 3.19 7.24
C GLY A 137 -3.73 3.12 7.42
N GLU A 138 -3.27 2.98 8.64
CA GLU A 138 -1.87 2.92 9.01
C GLU A 138 -1.45 1.52 9.48
N VAL A 139 -0.31 1.02 8.98
CA VAL A 139 0.35 -0.14 9.58
C VAL A 139 0.98 0.25 10.93
N TYR A 140 1.40 1.51 11.06
CA TYR A 140 1.97 2.08 12.27
C TYR A 140 1.09 1.87 13.51
N GLY A 141 -0.19 2.20 13.45
CA GLY A 141 -1.14 2.05 14.56
C GLY A 141 -0.95 3.03 15.72
N GLY A 142 -0.06 4.01 15.58
CA GLY A 142 0.29 4.91 16.67
C GLY A 142 -0.52 6.21 16.70
N LEU A 143 -1.07 6.66 15.58
CA LEU A 143 -1.88 7.89 15.54
C LEU A 143 -3.36 7.63 15.78
N THR A 144 -3.90 6.57 15.18
CA THR A 144 -5.33 6.22 15.32
C THR A 144 -5.60 5.18 16.41
N GLY A 145 -4.56 4.54 16.93
CA GLY A 145 -4.67 3.39 17.81
C GLY A 145 -5.07 2.09 17.10
N GLN A 146 -5.12 2.09 15.76
CA GLN A 146 -5.58 0.97 14.96
C GLN A 146 -4.59 0.67 13.83
N SER A 147 -3.83 -0.41 13.97
CA SER A 147 -2.97 -0.90 12.90
C SER A 147 -3.80 -1.71 11.91
N THR A 148 -3.81 -1.31 10.63
CA THR A 148 -4.66 -1.91 9.60
C THR A 148 -3.98 -1.96 8.24
N PHE A 149 -4.53 -2.83 7.36
CA PHE A 149 -4.32 -2.81 5.92
C PHE A 149 -5.60 -3.28 5.20
N ALA A 150 -5.66 -3.13 3.88
CA ALA A 150 -6.77 -3.63 3.07
C ALA A 150 -6.35 -4.83 2.22
N VAL A 151 -7.30 -5.72 1.91
CA VAL A 151 -7.14 -6.77 0.90
C VAL A 151 -8.22 -6.59 -0.15
N TYR A 152 -7.81 -6.34 -1.39
CA TYR A 152 -8.69 -6.23 -2.55
C TYR A 152 -8.71 -7.55 -3.34
N ASP A 153 -9.90 -8.03 -3.69
CA ASP A 153 -10.06 -9.20 -4.57
C ASP A 153 -10.52 -8.76 -5.97
N THR A 154 -9.65 -8.94 -6.96
CA THR A 154 -9.92 -8.54 -8.35
C THR A 154 -11.08 -9.30 -8.99
N ARG A 155 -11.45 -10.48 -8.47
CA ARG A 155 -12.51 -11.34 -9.04
C ARG A 155 -13.90 -10.75 -8.82
N ASN A 156 -14.14 -10.15 -7.66
CA ASN A 156 -15.42 -9.57 -7.29
C ASN A 156 -15.40 -8.03 -7.16
N GLY A 157 -14.20 -7.41 -7.25
CA GLY A 157 -14.05 -5.97 -7.15
C GLY A 157 -14.30 -5.41 -5.76
N THR A 158 -14.15 -6.22 -4.71
CA THR A 158 -14.37 -5.79 -3.31
C THR A 158 -13.08 -5.74 -2.52
N ALA A 159 -13.06 -4.91 -1.49
CA ALA A 159 -11.97 -4.84 -0.53
C ALA A 159 -12.48 -5.05 0.90
N GLU A 160 -11.63 -5.64 1.74
CA GLU A 160 -11.89 -5.85 3.16
C GLU A 160 -10.79 -5.23 4.02
N ARG A 161 -11.18 -4.82 5.25
CA ARG A 161 -10.25 -4.38 6.28
C ARG A 161 -9.63 -5.55 7.01
N VAL A 162 -8.33 -5.48 7.24
CA VAL A 162 -7.61 -6.42 8.10
C VAL A 162 -6.96 -5.66 9.25
N ALA A 163 -7.27 -6.03 10.48
CA ALA A 163 -6.59 -5.48 11.66
C ALA A 163 -5.26 -6.22 11.89
N VAL A 164 -4.22 -5.48 12.26
CA VAL A 164 -2.91 -6.01 12.63
C VAL A 164 -2.79 -5.98 14.15
N THR A 165 -2.76 -7.14 14.74
CA THR A 165 -2.62 -7.33 16.21
C THR A 165 -1.16 -7.42 16.64
#